data_7c48182d06d143bad449ec3f27f91cea
#
_entry.id   7c48182d06d143bad449ec3f27f91cea
#
_cell.length_a   1.000
_cell.length_b   1.000
_cell.length_c   1.000
_cell.angle_alpha   90.00
_cell.angle_beta   90.00
_cell.angle_gamma   90.00
#
_symmetry.space_group_name_H-M   'P 1'
#
loop_
_entity.id
_entity.type
_entity.pdbx_description
1 polymer ?
#
loop_
_entity_poly.entity_id
_entity_poly.type
_entity_poly.pdbx_seq_one_letter_code
_entity_poly.pdbx_strand_id
1 'polypeptide(L)'
;MTSFTVLKFSSEDCGTCHRMSNYDAKVAEELGLAFVSVMLQDTDTYRRYRSVLLAQYPGKEGMGWPTYLVVSQLEEEYQGAFVIHGEVKGGMPKGDFRDRLRAVLPSA
;
A
#
# COMPACT_ATOMS: atom_id res chain seq x y z
N MET A 1 10.22 -18.57 0.51
CA MET A 1 10.19 -17.37 -0.33
C MET A 1 9.45 -16.28 0.38
N THR A 2 9.99 -15.06 0.33
CA THR A 2 9.35 -13.92 0.94
C THR A 2 8.29 -13.38 0.01
N SER A 3 7.07 -13.22 0.51
CA SER A 3 5.99 -12.62 -0.25
C SER A 3 5.85 -11.16 0.13
N PHE A 4 5.59 -10.32 -0.87
CA PHE A 4 5.37 -8.91 -0.65
C PHE A 4 3.94 -8.54 -0.95
N THR A 5 3.38 -7.65 -0.15
CA THR A 5 2.02 -7.15 -0.32
C THR A 5 2.06 -5.63 -0.41
N VAL A 6 1.31 -5.09 -1.34
CA VAL A 6 1.08 -3.65 -1.43
C VAL A 6 -0.21 -3.34 -0.68
N LEU A 7 -0.10 -2.52 0.37
CA LEU A 7 -1.28 -2.03 1.08
C LEU A 7 -1.57 -0.62 0.60
N LYS A 8 -2.73 -0.42 -0.01
CA LYS A 8 -3.15 0.90 -0.46
C LYS A 8 -4.08 1.50 0.57
N PHE A 9 -3.69 2.62 1.14
CA PHE A 9 -4.53 3.38 2.07
C PHE A 9 -5.16 4.55 1.34
N SER A 10 -6.47 4.61 1.30
CA SER A 10 -7.20 5.61 0.54
C SER A 10 -8.45 6.07 1.29
N SER A 11 -9.09 7.10 0.76
CA SER A 11 -10.34 7.63 1.29
C SER A 11 -11.39 7.60 0.19
N GLU A 12 -12.63 7.39 0.55
CA GLU A 12 -13.72 7.39 -0.43
C GLU A 12 -13.91 8.75 -1.11
N ASP A 13 -13.44 9.82 -0.49
CA ASP A 13 -13.53 11.16 -1.06
C ASP A 13 -12.32 11.54 -1.93
N CYS A 14 -11.39 10.63 -2.12
CA CYS A 14 -10.16 10.91 -2.83
C CYS A 14 -10.28 10.59 -4.32
N GLY A 15 -10.43 11.62 -5.15
CA GLY A 15 -10.51 11.44 -6.59
C GLY A 15 -9.25 10.84 -7.19
N THR A 16 -8.07 11.22 -6.69
CA THR A 16 -6.81 10.65 -7.12
C THR A 16 -6.74 9.16 -6.82
N CYS A 17 -7.22 8.75 -5.64
CA CYS A 17 -7.25 7.33 -5.27
C CYS A 17 -8.11 6.54 -6.25
N HIS A 18 -9.24 7.09 -6.64
CA HIS A 18 -10.14 6.44 -7.61
C HIS A 18 -9.49 6.32 -8.99
N ARG A 19 -8.78 7.36 -9.43
CA ARG A 19 -8.08 7.30 -10.72
C ARG A 19 -7.00 6.23 -10.71
N MET A 20 -6.23 6.17 -9.63
CA MET A 20 -5.17 5.17 -9.48
C MET A 20 -5.73 3.75 -9.51
N SER A 21 -6.97 3.55 -9.02
CA SER A 21 -7.57 2.23 -8.98
C SER A 21 -7.77 1.61 -10.37
N ASN A 22 -7.66 2.40 -11.44
CA ASN A 22 -7.77 1.87 -12.80
C ASN A 22 -6.57 1.00 -13.17
N TYR A 23 -5.43 1.15 -12.47
CA TYR A 23 -4.23 0.40 -12.85
C TYR A 23 -3.37 -0.08 -11.68
N ASP A 24 -3.58 0.43 -10.45
CA ASP A 24 -2.64 0.14 -9.36
C ASP A 24 -2.56 -1.34 -9.00
N ALA A 25 -3.70 -2.01 -8.88
CA ALA A 25 -3.71 -3.44 -8.56
C ALA A 25 -3.09 -4.27 -9.68
N LYS A 26 -3.33 -3.86 -10.94
CA LYS A 26 -2.77 -4.57 -12.08
C LYS A 26 -1.25 -4.46 -12.13
N VAL A 27 -0.73 -3.29 -11.82
CA VAL A 27 0.73 -3.09 -11.77
C VAL A 27 1.34 -3.96 -10.67
N ALA A 28 0.71 -4.00 -9.50
CA ALA A 28 1.19 -4.86 -8.42
C ALA A 28 1.20 -6.33 -8.87
N GLU A 29 0.14 -6.78 -9.53
CA GLU A 29 0.06 -8.14 -10.04
C GLU A 29 1.16 -8.43 -11.06
N GLU A 30 1.43 -7.51 -11.99
CA GLU A 30 2.51 -7.65 -12.95
C GLU A 30 3.87 -7.84 -12.28
N LEU A 31 4.06 -7.25 -11.12
CA LEU A 31 5.32 -7.35 -10.38
C LEU A 31 5.34 -8.52 -9.41
N GLY A 32 4.32 -9.35 -9.41
CA GLY A 32 4.24 -10.51 -8.54
C GLY A 32 3.89 -10.20 -7.10
N LEU A 33 3.23 -9.06 -6.88
CA LEU A 33 2.87 -8.60 -5.54
C LEU A 33 1.40 -8.87 -5.25
N ALA A 34 1.09 -9.22 -4.02
CA ALA A 34 -0.29 -9.21 -3.56
C ALA A 34 -0.72 -7.75 -3.36
N PHE A 35 -2.01 -7.48 -3.41
CA PHE A 35 -2.53 -6.12 -3.30
C PHE A 35 -3.76 -6.12 -2.42
N VAL A 36 -3.78 -5.23 -1.42
CA VAL A 36 -4.95 -5.05 -0.56
C VAL A 36 -5.30 -3.56 -0.53
N SER A 37 -6.54 -3.24 -0.85
CA SER A 37 -7.03 -1.88 -0.79
C SER A 37 -7.69 -1.65 0.57
N VAL A 38 -7.19 -0.65 1.30
CA VAL A 38 -7.71 -0.30 2.62
C VAL A 38 -8.30 1.09 2.55
N MET A 39 -9.63 1.17 2.59
CA MET A 39 -10.32 2.46 2.63
C MET A 39 -10.46 2.86 4.09
N LEU A 40 -10.06 4.07 4.44
CA LEU A 40 -10.08 4.48 5.86
C LEU A 40 -11.47 4.50 6.46
N GLN A 41 -12.50 4.66 5.63
CA GLN A 41 -13.89 4.61 6.09
C GLN A 41 -14.40 3.18 6.29
N ASP A 42 -13.70 2.17 5.76
CA ASP A 42 -14.04 0.79 5.99
C ASP A 42 -13.44 0.35 7.32
N THR A 43 -14.22 0.45 8.38
CA THR A 43 -13.75 0.24 9.74
C THR A 43 -13.08 -1.11 9.95
N ASP A 44 -13.65 -2.18 9.40
CA ASP A 44 -13.09 -3.52 9.60
C ASP A 44 -11.74 -3.69 8.94
N THR A 45 -11.63 -3.28 7.68
CA THR A 45 -10.39 -3.40 6.93
C THR A 45 -9.32 -2.48 7.50
N TYR A 46 -9.70 -1.24 7.83
CA TYR A 46 -8.76 -0.30 8.42
C TYR A 46 -8.24 -0.79 9.76
N ARG A 47 -9.11 -1.33 10.59
CA ARG A 47 -8.71 -1.86 11.90
C ARG A 47 -7.67 -2.97 11.75
N ARG A 48 -7.80 -3.79 10.71
CA ARG A 48 -6.85 -4.87 10.47
C ARG A 48 -5.46 -4.37 10.11
N TYR A 49 -5.37 -3.29 9.33
CA TYR A 49 -4.09 -2.85 8.79
C TYR A 49 -3.57 -1.53 9.37
N ARG A 50 -4.30 -0.89 10.26
CA ARG A 50 -3.91 0.41 10.79
C ARG A 50 -2.55 0.42 11.49
N SER A 51 -2.16 -0.70 12.10
CA SER A 51 -0.87 -0.77 12.79
C SER A 51 0.29 -0.59 11.80
N VAL A 52 0.14 -1.09 10.59
CA VAL A 52 1.15 -0.90 9.54
C VAL A 52 1.22 0.57 9.15
N LEU A 53 0.07 1.19 8.90
CA LEU A 53 0.04 2.61 8.55
C LEU A 53 0.65 3.48 9.63
N LEU A 54 0.27 3.24 10.88
CA LEU A 54 0.74 4.08 11.99
C LEU A 54 2.20 3.82 12.36
N ALA A 55 2.73 2.64 12.01
CA ALA A 55 4.16 2.38 12.17
C ALA A 55 4.99 3.26 11.22
N GLN A 56 4.48 3.49 10.01
CA GLN A 56 5.16 4.32 9.03
C GLN A 56 4.84 5.80 9.22
N TYR A 57 3.59 6.12 9.58
CA TYR A 57 3.13 7.50 9.73
C TYR A 57 2.44 7.68 11.08
N PRO A 58 3.18 7.85 12.18
CA PRO A 58 2.56 8.08 13.49
C PRO A 58 1.65 9.31 13.44
N GLY A 59 0.41 9.15 13.88
CA GLY A 59 -0.58 10.23 13.79
C GLY A 59 -1.04 10.53 12.39
N LYS A 60 -0.66 9.71 11.40
CA LYS A 60 -0.99 9.87 9.98
C LYS A 60 -0.33 11.09 9.34
N GLU A 61 0.63 11.69 10.00
CA GLU A 61 1.35 12.82 9.43
C GLU A 61 2.26 12.36 8.30
N GLY A 62 2.24 13.09 7.21
CA GLY A 62 3.12 12.81 6.07
C GLY A 62 2.60 11.79 5.08
N MET A 63 1.47 11.14 5.36
CA MET A 63 0.93 10.19 4.38
C MET A 63 0.36 10.94 3.19
N GLY A 64 0.39 10.31 2.01
CA GLY A 64 -0.23 10.84 0.81
C GLY A 64 -1.60 10.23 0.57
N TRP A 65 -2.29 10.73 -0.45
CA TRP A 65 -3.60 10.25 -0.86
C TRP A 65 -3.57 9.92 -2.35
N PRO A 66 -3.39 8.61 -2.72
CA PRO A 66 -3.26 7.45 -1.83
C PRO A 66 -1.85 7.27 -1.28
N THR A 67 -1.72 6.41 -0.25
CA THR A 67 -0.43 5.94 0.23
C THR A 67 -0.36 4.44 -0.01
N TYR A 68 0.73 3.98 -0.61
CA TYR A 68 0.99 2.56 -0.84
C TYR A 68 2.18 2.15 0.01
N LEU A 69 2.03 1.12 0.82
CA LEU A 69 3.13 0.56 1.60
C LEU A 69 3.43 -0.84 1.10
N VAL A 70 4.70 -1.12 0.85
CA VAL A 70 5.14 -2.45 0.45
C VAL A 70 5.63 -3.17 1.69
N VAL A 71 4.99 -4.28 2.03
CA VAL A 71 5.17 -4.96 3.30
C VAL A 71 5.43 -6.44 3.06
N SER A 72 6.30 -7.04 3.87
CA SER A 72 6.46 -8.49 3.89
C SER A 72 6.17 -9.02 5.28
N GLN A 73 6.03 -10.34 5.39
CA GLN A 73 5.74 -11.04 6.64
C GLN A 73 4.42 -10.60 7.26
N LEU A 74 3.51 -10.11 6.45
CA LEU A 74 2.20 -9.72 6.92
C LEU A 74 1.32 -10.95 7.04
N GLU A 75 0.93 -11.26 8.27
CA GLU A 75 0.05 -12.39 8.51
C GLU A 75 -1.39 -11.94 8.52
N GLU A 76 -2.24 -12.74 7.88
CA GLU A 76 -3.61 -12.36 7.68
C GLU A 76 -4.36 -12.05 8.96
N GLU A 77 -4.11 -12.81 10.03
CA GLU A 77 -4.85 -12.61 11.26
C GLU A 77 -4.14 -11.80 12.31
N TYR A 78 -2.94 -11.23 11.99
CA TYR A 78 -2.22 -10.71 13.03
C TYR A 78 -1.43 -9.55 12.74
N GLN A 79 -1.23 -8.82 13.66
CA GLN A 79 -0.76 -7.51 13.44
C GLN A 79 0.59 -7.22 14.03
N GLY A 80 1.29 -8.19 14.43
CA GLY A 80 2.51 -7.92 15.14
C GLY A 80 3.76 -7.99 14.32
N ALA A 81 3.85 -8.94 13.42
CA ALA A 81 5.08 -9.14 12.71
C ALA A 81 4.95 -8.74 11.25
N PHE A 82 5.58 -7.65 10.87
CA PHE A 82 5.63 -7.22 9.48
C PHE A 82 6.89 -6.39 9.26
N VAL A 83 7.32 -6.29 8.01
CA VAL A 83 8.46 -5.45 7.63
C VAL A 83 8.00 -4.51 6.52
N ILE A 84 8.14 -3.21 6.74
CA ILE A 84 7.82 -2.20 5.74
C ILE A 84 9.08 -1.95 4.91
N HIS A 85 9.01 -2.20 3.61
CA HIS A 85 10.14 -2.02 2.70
C HIS A 85 10.21 -0.63 2.11
N GLY A 86 9.10 0.07 2.02
CA GLY A 86 9.03 1.42 1.52
C GLY A 86 7.65 1.86 1.18
N GLU A 87 7.55 3.04 0.62
CA GLU A 87 6.29 3.70 0.37
C GLU A 87 6.25 4.35 -1.01
N VAL A 88 5.04 4.47 -1.56
CA VAL A 88 4.77 5.28 -2.74
C VAL A 88 3.57 6.15 -2.38
N LYS A 89 3.70 7.46 -2.53
CA LYS A 89 2.66 8.41 -2.10
C LYS A 89 2.16 9.25 -3.25
N GLY A 90 0.85 9.48 -3.25
CA GLY A 90 0.22 10.40 -4.19
C GLY A 90 -0.11 9.77 -5.52
N GLY A 91 -0.74 10.56 -6.37
CA GLY A 91 -1.14 10.12 -7.70
C GLY A 91 -0.03 10.29 -8.71
N MET A 92 0.03 9.38 -9.68
CA MET A 92 1.00 9.44 -10.75
C MET A 92 0.52 8.57 -11.91
N PRO A 93 1.06 8.77 -13.13
CA PRO A 93 0.74 7.91 -14.25
C PRO A 93 1.18 6.47 -14.00
N LYS A 94 0.58 5.53 -14.73
CA LYS A 94 0.82 4.10 -14.57
C LYS A 94 2.30 3.73 -14.65
N GLY A 95 3.03 4.27 -15.62
CA GLY A 95 4.46 3.97 -15.79
C GLY A 95 5.29 4.42 -14.61
N ASP A 96 5.00 5.62 -14.11
CA ASP A 96 5.69 6.17 -12.96
C ASP A 96 5.40 5.34 -11.71
N PHE A 97 4.16 4.91 -11.55
CA PHE A 97 3.76 4.07 -10.43
C PHE A 97 4.53 2.74 -10.46
N ARG A 98 4.61 2.12 -11.64
CA ARG A 98 5.37 0.86 -11.80
C ARG A 98 6.84 1.07 -11.41
N ASP A 99 7.45 2.15 -11.88
CA ASP A 99 8.85 2.43 -11.58
C ASP A 99 9.08 2.66 -10.09
N ARG A 100 8.17 3.38 -9.44
CA ARG A 100 8.27 3.64 -8.01
C ARG A 100 8.12 2.37 -7.18
N LEU A 101 7.19 1.48 -7.57
CA LEU A 101 7.04 0.21 -6.87
C LEU A 101 8.29 -0.64 -7.04
N ARG A 102 8.84 -0.71 -8.25
CA ARG A 102 10.08 -1.47 -8.46
C ARG A 102 11.22 -0.95 -7.61
N ALA A 103 11.32 0.36 -7.46
CA ALA A 103 12.39 0.97 -6.68
C ALA A 103 12.31 0.61 -5.20
N VAL A 104 11.12 0.30 -4.72
CA VAL A 104 10.90 -0.08 -3.32
C VAL A 104 11.20 -1.55 -3.08
N LEU A 105 11.07 -2.38 -4.09
CA LEU A 105 11.28 -3.82 -3.95
C LEU A 105 12.76 -4.14 -3.78
N PRO A 106 13.10 -5.12 -2.92
CA PRO A 106 14.49 -5.54 -2.81
C PRO A 106 14.98 -6.10 -4.14
N SER A 107 16.25 -5.88 -4.44
CA SER A 107 16.86 -6.46 -5.63
C SER A 107 16.92 -7.97 -5.49
N ALA A 108 16.61 -8.64 -6.55
CA ALA A 108 16.69 -10.09 -6.57
C ALA A 108 18.15 -10.56 -6.55
#